data_5e103fc5d2d6e77d302d0c66c1ad6cf9
#
_entry.id   5e103fc5d2d6e77d302d0c66c1ad6cf9
#
_cell.length_a   1.000
_cell.length_b   1.000
_cell.length_c   1.000
_cell.angle_alpha   90.00
_cell.angle_beta   90.00
_cell.angle_gamma   90.00
#
_symmetry.space_group_name_H-M   'P 1'
#
loop_
_entity.id
_entity.type
_entity.pdbx_description
1 polymer ?
#
loop_
_entity_poly.entity_id
_entity_poly.type
_entity_poly.pdbx_seq_one_letter_code
_entity_poly.pdbx_strand_id
1 'polypeptide(L)'
;KWDPYNGVIISEFGGVVQYENIEQGLTYQVEIDEQTGFKEKVISESRNKKLIPTLLINDKKGKNLRTYNLPVGAHLMVDDGEKVDTGKILVKIPRKSAKSGDITGGLPRVTELFEARNPSNPAVVSEIDGVISFGKIKRGNREIIVESKTGEIKKYLVKLSNQILVQENDFVKAGMPLSDGSITPNDILNIKGPSAVQQYLVNEVQEVYRLQGVKINDKHFEVLIRQMMQKVQIQDSGDTIFLENQIVHKNEFISENDNIFGKKVIESAGNSENLKVGQIITARELRDENSLLKREDKELEVARDA
;
A
#
# COMPACT_ATOMS: atom_id res chain seq x y z
N LYS A 1 -28.77 4.24 4.69
CA LYS A 1 -28.32 4.46 6.09
C LYS A 1 -26.98 3.77 6.21
N TRP A 2 -25.91 4.49 6.53
CA TRP A 2 -24.57 3.93 6.68
C TRP A 2 -24.52 2.92 7.84
N ASP A 3 -23.98 1.73 7.57
CA ASP A 3 -23.78 0.68 8.57
C ASP A 3 -22.31 0.68 9.01
N PRO A 4 -22.01 1.05 10.26
CA PRO A 4 -20.64 1.08 10.76
C PRO A 4 -20.05 -0.32 10.99
N TYR A 5 -20.87 -1.35 11.16
CA TYR A 5 -20.45 -2.69 11.53
C TYR A 5 -20.22 -3.61 10.33
N ASN A 6 -20.89 -3.33 9.21
CA ASN A 6 -20.83 -4.18 8.03
C ASN A 6 -20.38 -3.39 6.80
N GLY A 7 -19.50 -3.97 6.00
CA GLY A 7 -19.33 -3.64 4.60
C GLY A 7 -20.43 -4.34 3.80
N VAL A 8 -20.97 -3.71 2.77
CA VAL A 8 -22.02 -4.32 1.95
C VAL A 8 -21.56 -4.42 0.50
N ILE A 9 -21.86 -5.56 -0.14
CA ILE A 9 -21.81 -5.72 -1.59
C ILE A 9 -23.25 -5.56 -2.10
N ILE A 10 -23.44 -4.60 -2.98
CA ILE A 10 -24.73 -4.27 -3.59
C ILE A 10 -24.74 -4.69 -5.06
N SER A 11 -25.90 -5.04 -5.58
CA SER A 11 -26.05 -5.35 -6.99
C SER A 11 -25.97 -4.09 -7.86
N GLU A 12 -25.07 -4.09 -8.82
CA GLU A 12 -24.97 -3.01 -9.82
C GLU A 12 -26.00 -3.18 -10.95
N PHE A 13 -26.43 -4.43 -11.19
CA PHE A 13 -27.36 -4.76 -12.26
C PHE A 13 -28.55 -5.54 -11.72
N GLY A 14 -29.72 -5.35 -12.33
CA GLY A 14 -30.87 -6.23 -12.10
C GLY A 14 -30.71 -7.55 -12.85
N GLY A 15 -30.97 -8.69 -12.18
CA GLY A 15 -30.79 -9.99 -12.81
C GLY A 15 -31.20 -11.15 -11.90
N VAL A 16 -30.73 -12.34 -12.23
CA VAL A 16 -30.91 -13.55 -11.44
C VAL A 16 -29.57 -13.94 -10.81
N VAL A 17 -29.57 -14.16 -9.52
CA VAL A 17 -28.42 -14.64 -8.76
C VAL A 17 -28.12 -16.07 -9.08
N GLN A 18 -26.85 -16.39 -9.31
CA GLN A 18 -26.39 -17.78 -9.45
C GLN A 18 -25.16 -17.96 -8.55
N TYR A 19 -25.14 -19.04 -7.81
CA TYR A 19 -24.02 -19.43 -6.97
C TYR A 19 -23.00 -20.22 -7.79
N GLU A 20 -21.72 -19.85 -7.69
CA GLU A 20 -20.60 -20.59 -8.26
C GLU A 20 -19.62 -20.95 -7.16
N ASN A 21 -19.28 -22.24 -7.03
CA ASN A 21 -18.42 -22.76 -5.97
C ASN A 21 -18.92 -22.47 -4.53
N ILE A 22 -20.25 -22.33 -4.36
CA ILE A 22 -20.87 -22.10 -3.05
C ILE A 22 -21.65 -23.38 -2.69
N GLU A 23 -21.04 -24.28 -1.90
CA GLU A 23 -21.57 -25.55 -1.49
C GLU A 23 -21.69 -25.64 0.02
N GLN A 24 -22.81 -26.14 0.53
CA GLN A 24 -23.06 -26.26 1.97
C GLN A 24 -22.09 -27.27 2.60
N GLY A 25 -21.45 -26.87 3.70
CA GLY A 25 -20.48 -27.69 4.42
C GLY A 25 -19.06 -27.68 3.83
N LEU A 26 -18.86 -27.15 2.61
CA LEU A 26 -17.55 -26.99 1.98
C LEU A 26 -17.09 -25.52 1.95
N THR A 27 -17.94 -24.65 1.45
CA THR A 27 -17.61 -23.23 1.25
C THR A 27 -18.52 -22.29 2.04
N TYR A 28 -19.71 -22.76 2.48
CA TYR A 28 -20.53 -22.00 3.42
C TYR A 28 -21.13 -22.89 4.51
N GLN A 29 -21.41 -22.29 5.65
CA GLN A 29 -22.12 -22.90 6.77
C GLN A 29 -23.36 -22.08 7.09
N VAL A 30 -24.38 -22.76 7.63
CA VAL A 30 -25.58 -22.09 8.12
C VAL A 30 -25.40 -21.88 9.61
N GLU A 31 -25.26 -20.65 10.03
CA GLU A 31 -25.21 -20.24 11.43
C GLU A 31 -26.56 -19.71 11.87
N ILE A 32 -26.92 -19.95 13.11
CA ILE A 32 -28.13 -19.38 13.71
C ILE A 32 -27.69 -18.20 14.54
N ASP A 33 -28.13 -17.00 14.20
CA ASP A 33 -27.90 -15.81 15.01
C ASP A 33 -28.63 -15.98 16.36
N GLU A 34 -27.86 -16.02 17.44
CA GLU A 34 -28.38 -16.21 18.80
C GLU A 34 -29.30 -15.07 19.28
N GLN A 35 -29.15 -13.87 18.68
CA GLN A 35 -29.96 -12.70 19.06
C GLN A 35 -31.28 -12.63 18.29
N THR A 36 -31.26 -12.98 17.01
CA THR A 36 -32.45 -12.83 16.13
C THR A 36 -33.14 -14.15 15.83
N GLY A 37 -32.46 -15.28 16.04
CA GLY A 37 -32.94 -16.63 15.72
C GLY A 37 -33.02 -16.93 14.22
N PHE A 38 -32.55 -16.02 13.36
CA PHE A 38 -32.52 -16.23 11.91
C PHE A 38 -31.34 -17.10 11.49
N LYS A 39 -31.57 -17.92 10.48
CA LYS A 39 -30.52 -18.73 9.85
C LYS A 39 -29.80 -17.84 8.84
N GLU A 40 -28.50 -17.62 9.05
CA GLU A 40 -27.64 -16.90 8.15
C GLU A 40 -26.68 -17.84 7.44
N LYS A 41 -26.44 -17.61 6.16
CA LYS A 41 -25.46 -18.34 5.36
C LYS A 41 -24.14 -17.59 5.41
N VAL A 42 -23.14 -18.16 6.07
CA VAL A 42 -21.82 -17.54 6.26
C VAL A 42 -20.79 -18.30 5.44
N ILE A 43 -20.01 -17.59 4.66
CA ILE A 43 -18.90 -18.16 3.89
C ILE A 43 -17.81 -18.63 4.86
N SER A 44 -17.51 -19.94 4.82
CA SER A 44 -16.46 -20.57 5.62
C SER A 44 -15.18 -20.77 4.81
N GLU A 45 -14.06 -20.90 5.51
CA GLU A 45 -12.79 -21.22 4.86
C GLU A 45 -12.83 -22.65 4.30
N SER A 46 -12.69 -22.77 2.97
CA SER A 46 -12.63 -24.07 2.31
C SER A 46 -11.22 -24.68 2.45
N ARG A 47 -11.17 -25.99 2.76
CA ARG A 47 -9.91 -26.76 2.71
C ARG A 47 -9.32 -26.79 1.30
N ASN A 48 -10.14 -26.70 0.28
CA ASN A 48 -9.70 -26.63 -1.11
C ASN A 48 -9.58 -25.17 -1.56
N LYS A 49 -8.39 -24.61 -1.47
CA LYS A 49 -8.07 -23.21 -1.81
C LYS A 49 -8.25 -22.83 -3.29
N LYS A 50 -8.59 -23.83 -4.14
CA LYS A 50 -8.93 -23.57 -5.55
C LYS A 50 -10.38 -23.18 -5.76
N LEU A 51 -11.25 -23.49 -4.79
CA LEU A 51 -12.67 -23.14 -4.84
C LEU A 51 -12.83 -21.74 -4.26
N ILE A 52 -13.00 -20.77 -5.11
CA ILE A 52 -13.30 -19.39 -4.71
C ILE A 52 -14.82 -19.23 -4.75
N PRO A 53 -15.48 -19.01 -3.59
CA PRO A 53 -16.92 -18.76 -3.57
C PRO A 53 -17.24 -17.49 -4.36
N THR A 54 -18.10 -17.61 -5.34
CA THR A 54 -18.40 -16.52 -6.27
C THR A 54 -19.91 -16.42 -6.49
N LEU A 55 -20.42 -15.19 -6.53
CA LEU A 55 -21.81 -14.88 -6.82
C LEU A 55 -21.90 -14.23 -8.19
N LEU A 56 -22.69 -14.79 -9.08
CA LEU A 56 -22.91 -14.29 -10.43
C LEU A 56 -24.27 -13.61 -10.52
N ILE A 57 -24.37 -12.54 -11.27
CA ILE A 57 -25.65 -11.95 -11.68
C ILE A 57 -25.79 -12.14 -13.17
N ASN A 58 -26.82 -12.91 -13.55
CA ASN A 58 -27.13 -13.25 -14.92
C ASN A 58 -28.35 -12.48 -15.40
N ASP A 59 -28.32 -12.07 -16.67
CA ASP A 59 -29.50 -11.53 -17.36
C ASP A 59 -30.55 -12.63 -17.60
N LYS A 60 -31.75 -12.24 -17.95
CA LYS A 60 -32.87 -13.16 -18.35
C LYS A 60 -32.49 -14.15 -19.47
N LYS A 61 -31.45 -13.87 -20.22
CA LYS A 61 -30.88 -14.71 -21.28
C LYS A 61 -29.74 -15.62 -20.81
N GLY A 62 -29.42 -15.66 -19.51
CA GLY A 62 -28.32 -16.46 -18.95
C GLY A 62 -26.92 -15.90 -19.20
N LYS A 63 -26.81 -14.66 -19.71
CA LYS A 63 -25.52 -14.00 -19.87
C LYS A 63 -25.06 -13.42 -18.54
N ASN A 64 -23.82 -13.72 -18.13
CA ASN A 64 -23.21 -13.14 -16.94
C ASN A 64 -23.01 -11.62 -17.13
N LEU A 65 -23.63 -10.84 -16.24
CA LEU A 65 -23.51 -9.38 -16.20
C LEU A 65 -22.39 -8.95 -15.26
N ARG A 66 -22.28 -9.60 -14.11
CA ARG A 66 -21.31 -9.26 -13.08
C ARG A 66 -20.98 -10.45 -12.19
N THR A 67 -19.73 -10.49 -11.74
CA THR A 67 -19.20 -11.54 -10.86
C THR A 67 -18.68 -10.89 -9.59
N TYR A 68 -19.10 -11.42 -8.43
CA TYR A 68 -18.65 -10.95 -7.12
C TYR A 68 -17.93 -12.08 -6.39
N ASN A 69 -16.65 -11.88 -6.03
CA ASN A 69 -15.92 -12.83 -5.20
C ASN A 69 -16.27 -12.59 -3.73
N LEU A 70 -16.52 -13.68 -3.02
CA LEU A 70 -16.99 -13.62 -1.64
C LEU A 70 -15.83 -13.91 -0.67
N PRO A 71 -15.54 -12.99 0.25
CA PRO A 71 -14.54 -13.22 1.29
C PRO A 71 -15.09 -14.18 2.37
N VAL A 72 -14.17 -14.85 3.06
CA VAL A 72 -14.51 -15.68 4.23
C VAL A 72 -15.14 -14.81 5.33
N GLY A 73 -16.19 -15.31 5.97
CA GLY A 73 -16.99 -14.57 6.96
C GLY A 73 -18.01 -13.63 6.36
N ALA A 74 -18.23 -13.67 5.04
CA ALA A 74 -19.30 -12.90 4.40
C ALA A 74 -20.65 -13.59 4.60
N HIS A 75 -21.67 -12.81 4.95
CA HIS A 75 -23.05 -13.26 5.15
C HIS A 75 -23.85 -13.06 3.86
N LEU A 76 -24.35 -14.14 3.30
CA LEU A 76 -25.19 -14.12 2.10
C LEU A 76 -26.61 -13.65 2.46
N MET A 77 -27.09 -12.61 1.76
CA MET A 77 -28.42 -12.03 1.97
C MET A 77 -29.42 -12.40 0.87
N VAL A 78 -28.98 -13.16 -0.13
CA VAL A 78 -29.78 -13.56 -1.29
C VAL A 78 -29.59 -15.06 -1.53
N ASP A 79 -30.64 -15.73 -2.04
CA ASP A 79 -30.60 -17.15 -2.36
C ASP A 79 -30.25 -17.39 -3.83
N ASP A 80 -29.81 -18.64 -4.11
CA ASP A 80 -29.55 -19.07 -5.50
C ASP A 80 -30.84 -19.04 -6.32
N GLY A 81 -30.79 -18.48 -7.53
CA GLY A 81 -31.94 -18.29 -8.40
C GLY A 81 -32.85 -17.11 -8.04
N GLU A 82 -32.55 -16.34 -7.00
CA GLU A 82 -33.33 -15.17 -6.61
C GLU A 82 -33.19 -14.04 -7.63
N LYS A 83 -34.28 -13.34 -7.91
CA LYS A 83 -34.27 -12.13 -8.74
C LYS A 83 -33.91 -10.93 -7.87
N VAL A 84 -32.93 -10.19 -8.33
CA VAL A 84 -32.43 -8.99 -7.66
C VAL A 84 -32.56 -7.78 -8.56
N ASP A 85 -32.91 -6.65 -7.96
CA ASP A 85 -32.90 -5.34 -8.61
C ASP A 85 -31.59 -4.61 -8.33
N THR A 86 -31.29 -3.61 -9.15
CA THR A 86 -30.14 -2.74 -8.92
C THR A 86 -30.22 -2.08 -7.56
N GLY A 87 -29.15 -2.12 -6.79
CA GLY A 87 -29.04 -1.54 -5.45
C GLY A 87 -29.45 -2.48 -4.31
N LYS A 88 -29.90 -3.73 -4.59
CA LYS A 88 -30.18 -4.71 -3.55
C LYS A 88 -28.88 -5.19 -2.89
N ILE A 89 -28.89 -5.32 -1.58
CA ILE A 89 -27.75 -5.86 -0.82
C ILE A 89 -27.69 -7.37 -1.11
N LEU A 90 -26.54 -7.80 -1.64
CA LEU A 90 -26.26 -9.20 -1.94
C LEU A 90 -25.56 -9.88 -0.76
N VAL A 91 -24.60 -9.19 -0.17
CA VAL A 91 -23.72 -9.74 0.85
C VAL A 91 -23.43 -8.69 1.90
N LYS A 92 -23.39 -9.09 3.16
CA LYS A 92 -22.86 -8.30 4.26
C LYS A 92 -21.54 -8.90 4.69
N ILE A 93 -20.52 -8.07 4.78
CA ILE A 93 -19.19 -8.44 5.27
C ILE A 93 -19.02 -7.79 6.61
N PRO A 94 -19.04 -8.52 7.73
CA PRO A 94 -18.76 -7.93 9.02
C PRO A 94 -17.39 -7.25 8.96
N ARG A 95 -17.34 -5.98 9.29
CA ARG A 95 -16.07 -5.29 9.49
C ARG A 95 -15.47 -5.93 10.74
N LYS A 96 -14.69 -6.97 10.54
CA LYS A 96 -13.91 -7.54 11.63
C LYS A 96 -13.12 -6.37 12.20
N SER A 97 -13.47 -5.95 13.41
CA SER A 97 -12.44 -5.39 14.27
C SER A 97 -11.35 -6.46 14.22
N ALA A 98 -10.15 -6.10 13.85
CA ALA A 98 -8.97 -6.92 13.50
C ALA A 98 -8.67 -8.15 14.40
N LYS A 99 -9.63 -8.95 14.73
CA LYS A 99 -9.66 -9.84 15.90
C LYS A 99 -9.48 -11.30 15.60
N SER A 100 -9.51 -11.70 14.37
CA SER A 100 -9.47 -13.12 14.08
C SER A 100 -8.25 -13.54 13.29
N GLY A 101 -7.36 -12.63 13.00
CA GLY A 101 -6.06 -12.94 12.49
C GLY A 101 -5.14 -13.27 13.65
N ASP A 102 -4.94 -14.55 13.84
CA ASP A 102 -3.80 -15.14 14.48
C ASP A 102 -3.24 -14.42 15.73
N ILE A 103 -3.50 -15.01 16.88
CA ILE A 103 -2.96 -14.64 18.21
C ILE A 103 -1.41 -14.77 18.27
N THR A 104 -0.75 -15.08 17.17
CA THR A 104 0.71 -14.95 17.02
C THR A 104 1.18 -13.50 17.10
N GLY A 105 0.21 -12.57 17.18
CA GLY A 105 0.44 -11.15 17.19
C GLY A 105 0.90 -10.52 18.49
N GLY A 106 1.09 -11.20 19.59
CA GLY A 106 1.49 -10.60 20.87
C GLY A 106 2.84 -9.86 20.82
N LEU A 107 3.66 -10.00 21.87
CA LEU A 107 5.01 -9.40 21.93
C LEU A 107 5.90 -9.69 20.71
N PRO A 108 5.85 -10.88 20.07
CA PRO A 108 6.61 -11.13 18.85
C PRO A 108 6.25 -10.16 17.70
N ARG A 109 4.98 -9.76 17.55
CA ARG A 109 4.57 -8.79 16.54
C ARG A 109 5.13 -7.40 16.81
N VAL A 110 5.18 -6.97 18.07
CA VAL A 110 5.79 -5.69 18.43
C VAL A 110 7.28 -5.67 18.09
N THR A 111 7.99 -6.77 18.38
CA THR A 111 9.41 -6.90 18.01
C THR A 111 9.61 -6.85 16.50
N GLU A 112 8.78 -7.57 15.75
CA GLU A 112 8.79 -7.57 14.27
C GLU A 112 8.60 -6.15 13.70
N LEU A 113 7.65 -5.38 14.27
CA LEU A 113 7.39 -4.01 13.85
C LEU A 113 8.56 -3.07 14.15
N PHE A 114 9.15 -3.15 15.37
CA PHE A 114 10.29 -2.30 15.72
C PHE A 114 11.59 -2.68 15.01
N GLU A 115 11.75 -3.92 14.62
CA GLU A 115 12.87 -4.38 13.78
C GLU A 115 12.62 -4.18 12.29
N ALA A 116 11.43 -3.72 11.90
CA ALA A 116 10.97 -3.55 10.52
C ALA A 116 11.17 -4.81 9.66
N ARG A 117 10.95 -5.99 10.25
CA ARG A 117 11.03 -7.27 9.56
C ARG A 117 9.85 -7.47 8.62
N ASN A 118 10.08 -8.23 7.56
CA ASN A 118 8.98 -8.65 6.69
C ASN A 118 8.10 -9.68 7.43
N PRO A 119 6.78 -9.52 7.44
CA PRO A 119 5.88 -10.47 8.04
C PRO A 119 5.92 -11.82 7.32
N SER A 120 5.55 -12.89 8.04
CA SER A 120 5.49 -14.25 7.48
C SER A 120 4.47 -14.38 6.36
N ASN A 121 3.37 -13.65 6.44
CA ASN A 121 2.34 -13.55 5.41
C ASN A 121 2.13 -12.07 4.99
N PRO A 122 2.97 -11.55 4.08
CA PRO A 122 2.84 -10.17 3.62
C PRO A 122 1.60 -9.99 2.75
N ALA A 123 0.85 -8.92 3.00
CA ALA A 123 -0.21 -8.47 2.11
C ALA A 123 0.41 -7.88 0.83
N VAL A 124 -0.24 -8.12 -0.30
CA VAL A 124 0.08 -7.41 -1.55
C VAL A 124 -0.63 -6.06 -1.51
N VAL A 125 0.11 -4.99 -1.72
CA VAL A 125 -0.37 -3.60 -1.63
C VAL A 125 -0.32 -2.95 -3.00
N SER A 126 -1.30 -2.10 -3.32
CA SER A 126 -1.27 -1.31 -4.56
C SER A 126 -0.26 -0.17 -4.43
N GLU A 127 0.61 -0.01 -5.43
CA GLU A 127 1.57 1.10 -5.49
C GLU A 127 0.98 2.35 -6.15
N ILE A 128 -0.06 2.19 -6.97
CA ILE A 128 -0.70 3.28 -7.72
C ILE A 128 -2.19 3.37 -7.41
N ASP A 129 -2.75 4.55 -7.62
CA ASP A 129 -4.21 4.75 -7.61
C ASP A 129 -4.80 4.26 -8.93
N GLY A 130 -5.83 3.44 -8.88
CA GLY A 130 -6.42 2.95 -10.11
C GLY A 130 -7.62 2.05 -9.93
N VAL A 131 -8.13 1.55 -11.05
CA VAL A 131 -9.23 0.60 -11.13
C VAL A 131 -8.68 -0.80 -11.29
N ILE A 132 -9.26 -1.75 -10.55
CA ILE A 132 -8.83 -3.14 -10.56
C ILE A 132 -9.49 -3.91 -11.70
N SER A 133 -8.71 -4.75 -12.35
CA SER A 133 -9.16 -5.83 -13.21
C SER A 133 -8.42 -7.13 -12.88
N PHE A 134 -9.12 -8.25 -13.01
CA PHE A 134 -8.51 -9.54 -12.75
C PHE A 134 -7.94 -10.15 -14.03
N GLY A 135 -6.67 -10.53 -13.97
CA GLY A 135 -5.98 -11.25 -15.03
C GLY A 135 -6.09 -12.77 -14.89
N LYS A 136 -5.29 -13.48 -15.66
CA LYS A 136 -5.24 -14.95 -15.69
C LYS A 136 -4.55 -15.51 -14.45
N ILE A 137 -4.96 -16.73 -14.07
CA ILE A 137 -4.26 -17.49 -13.03
C ILE A 137 -3.01 -18.12 -13.65
N LYS A 138 -1.83 -17.76 -13.10
CA LYS A 138 -0.53 -18.26 -13.53
C LYS A 138 0.19 -18.97 -12.37
N ARG A 139 0.53 -20.23 -12.55
CA ARG A 139 1.33 -21.02 -11.58
C ARG A 139 0.83 -20.93 -10.12
N GLY A 140 -0.48 -21.00 -9.89
CA GLY A 140 -1.05 -20.92 -8.54
C GLY A 140 -1.16 -19.50 -7.95
N ASN A 141 -0.87 -18.46 -8.74
CA ASN A 141 -1.07 -17.05 -8.38
C ASN A 141 -2.14 -16.43 -9.28
N ARG A 142 -2.99 -15.59 -8.72
CA ARG A 142 -3.94 -14.77 -9.48
C ARG A 142 -3.29 -13.44 -9.81
N GLU A 143 -3.37 -13.03 -11.06
CA GLU A 143 -2.91 -11.72 -11.51
C GLU A 143 -4.00 -10.68 -11.23
N ILE A 144 -3.62 -9.62 -10.52
CA ILE A 144 -4.46 -8.43 -10.31
C ILE A 144 -3.79 -7.29 -11.07
N ILE A 145 -4.56 -6.62 -11.90
CA ILE A 145 -4.10 -5.51 -12.72
C ILE A 145 -4.73 -4.24 -12.17
N VAL A 146 -3.93 -3.25 -11.87
CA VAL A 146 -4.39 -1.92 -11.46
C VAL A 146 -4.05 -0.95 -12.57
N GLU A 147 -5.07 -0.29 -13.11
CA GLU A 147 -4.95 0.71 -14.17
C GLU A 147 -5.25 2.10 -13.62
N SER A 148 -4.26 2.97 -13.69
CA SER A 148 -4.40 4.37 -13.28
C SER A 148 -5.14 5.18 -14.33
N LYS A 149 -5.74 6.29 -13.91
CA LYS A 149 -6.32 7.30 -14.83
C LYS A 149 -5.30 7.91 -15.81
N THR A 150 -4.01 7.83 -15.46
CA THR A 150 -2.90 8.28 -16.32
C THR A 150 -2.51 7.28 -17.40
N GLY A 151 -3.11 6.08 -17.42
CA GLY A 151 -2.77 4.99 -18.34
C GLY A 151 -1.61 4.10 -17.85
N GLU A 152 -1.10 4.34 -16.64
CA GLU A 152 -0.10 3.44 -16.03
C GLU A 152 -0.78 2.15 -15.59
N ILE A 153 -0.17 1.00 -15.95
CA ILE A 153 -0.69 -0.33 -15.63
C ILE A 153 0.35 -1.06 -14.79
N LYS A 154 -0.05 -1.46 -13.56
CA LYS A 154 0.76 -2.34 -12.71
C LYS A 154 0.06 -3.68 -12.48
N LYS A 155 0.87 -4.75 -12.49
CA LYS A 155 0.41 -6.13 -12.35
C LYS A 155 0.95 -6.73 -11.06
N TYR A 156 0.06 -7.23 -10.23
CA TYR A 156 0.37 -7.86 -8.96
C TYR A 156 0.01 -9.34 -9.01
N LEU A 157 0.86 -10.19 -8.44
CA LEU A 157 0.63 -11.62 -8.34
C LEU A 157 0.27 -11.98 -6.90
N VAL A 158 -0.98 -12.34 -6.68
CA VAL A 158 -1.49 -12.77 -5.37
C VAL A 158 -1.59 -14.29 -5.34
N LYS A 159 -1.03 -14.92 -4.31
CA LYS A 159 -1.13 -16.36 -4.10
C LYS A 159 -2.59 -16.75 -3.90
N LEU A 160 -3.03 -17.86 -4.49
CA LEU A 160 -4.40 -18.38 -4.28
C LEU A 160 -4.68 -18.78 -2.81
N SER A 161 -3.62 -18.92 -2.00
CA SER A 161 -3.77 -19.13 -0.56
C SER A 161 -4.19 -17.87 0.20
N ASN A 162 -3.93 -16.70 -0.35
CA ASN A 162 -4.27 -15.43 0.28
C ASN A 162 -5.63 -14.96 -0.22
N GLN A 163 -6.47 -14.53 0.71
CA GLN A 163 -7.78 -14.00 0.38
C GLN A 163 -7.64 -12.66 -0.34
N ILE A 164 -8.36 -12.46 -1.43
CA ILE A 164 -8.43 -11.20 -2.16
C ILE A 164 -9.48 -10.32 -1.49
N LEU A 165 -9.11 -9.09 -1.14
CA LEU A 165 -9.99 -8.14 -0.43
C LEU A 165 -10.75 -7.19 -1.36
N VAL A 166 -10.42 -7.21 -2.64
CA VAL A 166 -10.90 -6.26 -3.65
C VAL A 166 -11.73 -6.97 -4.72
N GLN A 167 -12.63 -6.21 -5.35
CA GLN A 167 -13.50 -6.68 -6.41
C GLN A 167 -13.06 -6.16 -7.78
N GLU A 168 -13.58 -6.78 -8.84
CA GLU A 168 -13.36 -6.26 -10.20
C GLU A 168 -14.02 -4.90 -10.37
N ASN A 169 -13.31 -3.96 -11.02
CA ASN A 169 -13.67 -2.55 -11.18
C ASN A 169 -13.75 -1.73 -9.89
N ASP A 170 -13.24 -2.22 -8.77
CA ASP A 170 -13.06 -1.40 -7.58
C ASP A 170 -11.98 -0.35 -7.81
N PHE A 171 -12.19 0.83 -7.27
CA PHE A 171 -11.15 1.87 -7.24
C PHE A 171 -10.32 1.72 -5.96
N VAL A 172 -9.01 1.53 -6.14
CA VAL A 172 -8.04 1.45 -5.03
C VAL A 172 -7.11 2.64 -5.03
N LYS A 173 -6.72 3.04 -3.83
CA LYS A 173 -5.70 4.06 -3.63
C LYS A 173 -4.34 3.41 -3.37
N ALA A 174 -3.28 4.13 -3.71
CA ALA A 174 -1.92 3.73 -3.37
C ALA A 174 -1.78 3.40 -1.88
N GLY A 175 -1.15 2.27 -1.55
CA GLY A 175 -1.03 1.75 -0.20
C GLY A 175 -2.27 1.06 0.36
N MET A 176 -3.27 0.73 -0.46
CA MET A 176 -4.40 -0.11 -0.06
C MET A 176 -4.06 -1.59 -0.26
N PRO A 177 -4.33 -2.47 0.73
CA PRO A 177 -4.08 -3.90 0.57
C PRO A 177 -5.04 -4.52 -0.45
N LEU A 178 -4.49 -5.31 -1.36
CA LEU A 178 -5.23 -6.08 -2.36
C LEU A 178 -5.54 -7.49 -1.85
N SER A 179 -4.70 -8.01 -0.97
CA SER A 179 -4.86 -9.32 -0.35
C SER A 179 -4.83 -9.25 1.16
N ASP A 180 -5.34 -10.31 1.81
CA ASP A 180 -5.20 -10.51 3.25
C ASP A 180 -3.72 -10.69 3.63
N GLY A 181 -3.37 -10.28 4.84
CA GLY A 181 -2.02 -10.36 5.39
C GLY A 181 -1.60 -9.05 6.08
N SER A 182 -0.41 -9.05 6.64
CA SER A 182 0.16 -7.87 7.29
C SER A 182 0.91 -7.01 6.28
N ILE A 183 0.67 -5.70 6.30
CA ILE A 183 1.37 -4.78 5.39
C ILE A 183 2.82 -4.61 5.87
N THR A 184 3.75 -4.64 4.93
CA THR A 184 5.17 -4.44 5.21
C THR A 184 5.44 -2.96 5.46
N PRO A 185 6.14 -2.57 6.54
CA PRO A 185 6.48 -1.16 6.78
C PRO A 185 7.26 -0.50 5.63
N ASN A 186 8.11 -1.28 4.95
CA ASN A 186 8.87 -0.82 3.79
C ASN A 186 7.98 -0.44 2.60
N ASP A 187 6.91 -1.20 2.34
CA ASP A 187 5.98 -0.89 1.25
C ASP A 187 5.25 0.43 1.53
N ILE A 188 4.84 0.65 2.79
CA ILE A 188 4.22 1.92 3.18
C ILE A 188 5.21 3.08 3.03
N LEU A 189 6.49 2.87 3.37
CA LEU A 189 7.53 3.88 3.23
C LEU A 189 7.70 4.30 1.76
N ASN A 190 7.80 3.32 0.88
CA ASN A 190 8.03 3.55 -0.55
C ASN A 190 6.81 4.18 -1.24
N ILE A 191 5.61 3.82 -0.81
CA ILE A 191 4.36 4.26 -1.47
C ILE A 191 3.83 5.57 -0.88
N LYS A 192 3.76 5.67 0.46
CA LYS A 192 3.10 6.78 1.18
C LYS A 192 4.07 7.73 1.89
N GLY A 193 5.34 7.36 1.95
CA GLY A 193 6.37 8.16 2.60
C GLY A 193 6.46 8.01 4.12
N PRO A 194 7.40 8.74 4.75
CA PRO A 194 7.80 8.54 6.15
C PRO A 194 6.69 8.84 7.16
N SER A 195 5.88 9.87 6.93
CA SER A 195 4.81 10.24 7.86
C SER A 195 3.74 9.14 8.00
N ALA A 196 3.40 8.48 6.88
CA ALA A 196 2.43 7.38 6.88
C ALA A 196 2.97 6.15 7.62
N VAL A 197 4.27 5.84 7.48
CA VAL A 197 4.92 4.75 8.22
C VAL A 197 4.90 5.01 9.73
N GLN A 198 5.20 6.25 10.15
CA GLN A 198 5.15 6.62 11.57
C GLN A 198 3.77 6.35 12.16
N GLN A 199 2.73 6.83 11.48
CA GLN A 199 1.35 6.63 11.91
C GLN A 199 0.97 5.14 11.92
N TYR A 200 1.36 4.39 10.89
CA TYR A 200 1.12 2.95 10.80
C TYR A 200 1.75 2.21 11.98
N LEU A 201 3.04 2.43 12.25
CA LEU A 201 3.75 1.76 13.34
C LEU A 201 3.15 2.05 14.71
N VAL A 202 2.78 3.33 15.00
CA VAL A 202 2.11 3.68 16.26
C VAL A 202 0.80 2.92 16.40
N ASN A 203 -0.03 2.92 15.34
CA ASN A 203 -1.34 2.28 15.37
C ASN A 203 -1.23 0.76 15.56
N GLU A 204 -0.37 0.09 14.81
CA GLU A 204 -0.16 -1.37 14.89
C GLU A 204 0.34 -1.79 16.28
N VAL A 205 1.35 -1.09 16.82
CA VAL A 205 1.88 -1.38 18.15
C VAL A 205 0.82 -1.15 19.22
N GLN A 206 0.08 -0.05 19.14
CA GLN A 206 -1.02 0.25 20.07
C GLN A 206 -2.13 -0.80 20.00
N GLU A 207 -2.46 -1.27 18.81
CA GLU A 207 -3.47 -2.32 18.64
C GLU A 207 -3.07 -3.60 19.37
N VAL A 208 -1.81 -4.04 19.22
CA VAL A 208 -1.29 -5.22 19.94
C VAL A 208 -1.43 -5.06 21.46
N TYR A 209 -1.04 -3.90 22.00
CA TYR A 209 -1.15 -3.67 23.45
C TYR A 209 -2.60 -3.54 23.93
N ARG A 210 -3.47 -2.90 23.17
CA ARG A 210 -4.90 -2.78 23.48
C ARG A 210 -5.61 -4.14 23.50
N LEU A 211 -5.25 -5.04 22.57
CA LEU A 211 -5.77 -6.41 22.56
C LEU A 211 -5.37 -7.20 23.82
N GLN A 212 -4.24 -6.88 24.43
CA GLN A 212 -3.77 -7.46 25.69
C GLN A 212 -4.30 -6.70 26.92
N GLY A 213 -5.16 -5.69 26.76
CA GLY A 213 -5.71 -4.89 27.85
C GLY A 213 -4.73 -3.88 28.46
N VAL A 214 -3.57 -3.69 27.85
CA VAL A 214 -2.55 -2.75 28.32
C VAL A 214 -2.78 -1.38 27.69
N LYS A 215 -2.86 -0.33 28.52
CA LYS A 215 -2.98 1.06 28.07
C LYS A 215 -1.62 1.76 28.20
N ILE A 216 -1.05 2.14 27.06
CA ILE A 216 0.20 2.90 26.96
C ILE A 216 -0.07 4.18 26.21
N ASN A 217 0.58 5.28 26.59
CA ASN A 217 0.45 6.54 25.88
C ASN A 217 1.26 6.47 24.56
N ASP A 218 0.68 6.96 23.48
CA ASP A 218 1.27 6.96 22.13
C ASP A 218 2.66 7.62 22.10
N LYS A 219 2.90 8.64 22.95
CA LYS A 219 4.18 9.36 23.03
C LYS A 219 5.39 8.45 23.27
N HIS A 220 5.22 7.35 24.00
CA HIS A 220 6.32 6.39 24.24
C HIS A 220 6.74 5.70 22.93
N PHE A 221 5.78 5.34 22.09
CA PHE A 221 6.06 4.72 20.79
C PHE A 221 6.56 5.74 19.78
N GLU A 222 6.02 6.95 19.79
CA GLU A 222 6.46 8.04 18.93
C GLU A 222 7.94 8.36 19.09
N VAL A 223 8.44 8.35 20.35
CA VAL A 223 9.89 8.56 20.62
C VAL A 223 10.73 7.44 20.01
N LEU A 224 10.31 6.17 20.15
CA LEU A 224 11.02 5.03 19.58
C LEU A 224 11.03 5.08 18.05
N ILE A 225 9.88 5.37 17.44
CA ILE A 225 9.74 5.46 15.99
C ILE A 225 10.55 6.64 15.43
N ARG A 226 10.55 7.78 16.12
CA ARG A 226 11.43 8.90 15.77
C ARG A 226 12.89 8.47 15.75
N GLN A 227 13.33 7.67 16.73
CA GLN A 227 14.69 7.15 16.80
C GLN A 227 15.00 6.20 15.62
N MET A 228 14.07 5.35 15.24
CA MET A 228 14.20 4.43 14.09
C MET A 228 14.41 5.20 12.78
N MET A 229 13.79 6.38 12.65
CA MET A 229 13.80 7.19 11.41
C MET A 229 14.82 8.33 11.42
N GLN A 230 15.83 8.25 12.27
CA GLN A 230 16.88 9.27 12.34
C GLN A 230 17.89 9.21 11.18
N LYS A 231 18.05 8.05 10.56
CA LYS A 231 19.04 7.82 9.52
C LYS A 231 18.39 7.71 8.15
N VAL A 232 19.11 8.14 7.14
CA VAL A 232 18.74 8.01 5.73
C VAL A 232 19.87 7.35 4.97
N GLN A 233 19.55 6.59 3.93
CA GLN A 233 20.52 6.03 3.01
C GLN A 233 20.61 6.91 1.78
N ILE A 234 21.82 7.28 1.41
CA ILE A 234 22.09 8.08 0.21
C ILE A 234 21.95 7.17 -1.00
N GLN A 235 21.04 7.47 -1.92
CA GLN A 235 20.87 6.75 -3.18
C GLN A 235 21.75 7.33 -4.27
N ASP A 236 21.74 8.66 -4.40
CA ASP A 236 22.55 9.41 -5.34
C ASP A 236 23.30 10.49 -4.54
N SER A 237 24.60 10.51 -4.67
CA SER A 237 25.44 11.47 -3.96
C SER A 237 25.44 12.87 -4.59
N GLY A 238 25.12 12.97 -5.88
CA GLY A 238 25.19 14.23 -6.60
C GLY A 238 26.52 14.95 -6.38
N ASP A 239 26.45 16.25 -6.07
CA ASP A 239 27.62 17.09 -5.76
C ASP A 239 27.92 17.19 -4.26
N THR A 240 27.30 16.34 -3.41
CA THR A 240 27.52 16.32 -1.97
C THR A 240 28.83 15.57 -1.61
N ILE A 241 29.28 15.74 -0.36
CA ILE A 241 30.43 14.98 0.19
C ILE A 241 30.10 13.51 0.50
N PHE A 242 28.85 13.09 0.37
CA PHE A 242 28.41 11.75 0.71
C PHE A 242 28.78 10.73 -0.37
N LEU A 243 28.88 9.47 0.06
CA LEU A 243 29.06 8.35 -0.85
C LEU A 243 27.71 7.66 -1.12
N GLU A 244 27.56 7.07 -2.30
CA GLU A 244 26.41 6.23 -2.62
C GLU A 244 26.27 5.07 -1.61
N ASN A 245 25.04 4.76 -1.21
CA ASN A 245 24.69 3.76 -0.20
C ASN A 245 25.19 4.05 1.22
N GLN A 246 25.76 5.21 1.49
CA GLN A 246 26.16 5.64 2.83
C GLN A 246 24.91 5.88 3.69
N ILE A 247 24.96 5.46 4.95
CA ILE A 247 23.93 5.74 5.94
C ILE A 247 24.37 6.92 6.80
N VAL A 248 23.62 8.03 6.72
CA VAL A 248 23.92 9.28 7.42
C VAL A 248 22.77 9.72 8.30
N HIS A 249 23.04 10.61 9.24
CA HIS A 249 21.98 11.27 10.01
C HIS A 249 21.17 12.21 9.14
N LYS A 250 19.85 12.21 9.31
CA LYS A 250 18.93 13.08 8.55
C LYS A 250 19.31 14.56 8.65
N ASN A 251 19.79 15.00 9.84
CA ASN A 251 20.20 16.39 10.04
C ASN A 251 21.46 16.73 9.26
N GLU A 252 22.44 15.82 9.18
CA GLU A 252 23.65 16.00 8.38
C GLU A 252 23.31 16.09 6.89
N PHE A 253 22.41 15.21 6.42
CA PHE A 253 21.91 15.24 5.05
C PHE A 253 21.23 16.58 4.71
N ILE A 254 20.36 17.10 5.60
CA ILE A 254 19.70 18.39 5.40
C ILE A 254 20.71 19.52 5.41
N SER A 255 21.65 19.52 6.38
CA SER A 255 22.67 20.58 6.49
C SER A 255 23.57 20.65 5.26
N GLU A 256 23.93 19.48 4.68
CA GLU A 256 24.74 19.44 3.48
C GLU A 256 23.98 19.92 2.24
N ASN A 257 22.71 19.52 2.12
CA ASN A 257 21.85 20.03 1.04
C ASN A 257 21.66 21.57 1.15
N ASP A 258 21.48 22.08 2.37
CA ASP A 258 21.38 23.54 2.60
C ASP A 258 22.71 24.26 2.27
N ASN A 259 23.85 23.62 2.54
CA ASN A 259 25.15 24.15 2.18
C ASN A 259 25.38 24.27 0.68
N ILE A 260 24.86 23.31 -0.09
CA ILE A 260 25.00 23.26 -1.54
C ILE A 260 23.95 24.10 -2.24
N PHE A 261 22.77 24.24 -1.62
CA PHE A 261 21.63 24.94 -2.20
C PHE A 261 21.99 26.33 -2.72
N GLY A 262 21.74 26.61 -4.00
CA GLY A 262 22.02 27.87 -4.68
C GLY A 262 23.47 28.07 -5.05
N LYS A 263 24.36 27.11 -4.87
CA LYS A 263 25.71 27.09 -5.39
C LYS A 263 25.78 26.52 -6.79
N LYS A 264 26.91 26.70 -7.44
CA LYS A 264 27.20 26.25 -8.80
C LYS A 264 28.47 25.41 -8.83
N VAL A 265 28.49 24.40 -9.67
CA VAL A 265 29.66 23.55 -9.93
C VAL A 265 30.29 23.97 -11.24
N ILE A 266 31.57 24.16 -11.27
CA ILE A 266 32.31 24.55 -12.47
C ILE A 266 32.47 23.35 -13.39
N GLU A 267 31.94 23.45 -14.59
CA GLU A 267 32.11 22.44 -15.66
C GLU A 267 33.35 22.71 -16.50
N SER A 268 33.62 23.99 -16.79
CA SER A 268 34.80 24.40 -17.53
C SER A 268 35.40 25.62 -16.84
N ALA A 269 36.70 25.55 -16.49
CA ALA A 269 37.41 26.59 -15.78
C ALA A 269 37.92 27.70 -16.71
N GLY A 270 37.77 27.56 -18.04
CA GLY A 270 38.30 28.55 -18.98
C GLY A 270 39.76 28.88 -18.72
N ASN A 271 40.11 30.17 -18.63
CA ASN A 271 41.44 30.65 -18.31
C ASN A 271 41.60 31.16 -16.86
N SER A 272 40.72 30.78 -15.94
CA SER A 272 40.83 31.14 -14.54
C SER A 272 42.01 30.46 -13.87
N GLU A 273 42.78 31.21 -13.11
CA GLU A 273 43.88 30.71 -12.25
C GLU A 273 43.36 30.33 -10.86
N ASN A 274 42.22 30.88 -10.46
CA ASN A 274 41.69 30.79 -9.09
C ASN A 274 40.76 29.62 -8.88
N LEU A 275 40.05 29.15 -9.93
CA LEU A 275 39.00 28.16 -9.82
C LEU A 275 39.32 26.92 -10.69
N LYS A 276 38.82 25.76 -10.24
CA LYS A 276 39.07 24.45 -10.88
C LYS A 276 37.77 23.79 -11.27
N VAL A 277 37.85 22.98 -12.29
CA VAL A 277 36.74 22.10 -12.71
C VAL A 277 36.26 21.21 -11.54
N GLY A 278 34.96 21.12 -11.31
CA GLY A 278 34.36 20.40 -10.20
C GLY A 278 34.29 21.16 -8.87
N GLN A 279 34.80 22.41 -8.81
CA GLN A 279 34.71 23.22 -7.61
C GLN A 279 33.31 23.83 -7.43
N ILE A 280 32.80 23.79 -6.20
CA ILE A 280 31.50 24.35 -5.83
C ILE A 280 31.70 25.79 -5.37
N ILE A 281 31.05 26.74 -6.01
CA ILE A 281 31.14 28.17 -5.76
C ILE A 281 29.76 28.81 -5.70
N THR A 282 29.71 30.03 -5.17
CA THR A 282 28.51 30.85 -5.19
C THR A 282 28.32 31.51 -6.56
N ALA A 283 27.07 31.78 -6.91
CA ALA A 283 26.74 32.49 -8.16
C ALA A 283 27.36 33.92 -8.23
N ARG A 284 27.72 34.47 -7.07
CA ARG A 284 28.42 35.75 -6.96
C ARG A 284 29.89 35.63 -7.36
N GLU A 285 30.60 34.66 -6.77
CA GLU A 285 32.01 34.39 -7.11
C GLU A 285 32.18 34.07 -8.59
N LEU A 286 31.29 33.25 -9.18
CA LEU A 286 31.29 32.96 -10.62
C LEU A 286 31.16 34.24 -11.46
N ARG A 287 30.27 35.16 -11.07
CA ARG A 287 30.06 36.41 -11.81
C ARG A 287 31.25 37.34 -11.69
N ASP A 288 31.85 37.41 -10.49
CA ASP A 288 33.01 38.27 -10.23
C ASP A 288 34.22 37.79 -11.05
N GLU A 289 34.50 36.47 -11.07
CA GLU A 289 35.58 35.87 -11.84
C GLU A 289 35.36 36.01 -13.36
N ASN A 290 34.18 35.70 -13.86
CA ASN A 290 33.85 35.90 -15.27
C ASN A 290 33.94 37.39 -15.69
N SER A 291 33.67 38.31 -14.79
CA SER A 291 33.84 39.73 -15.04
C SER A 291 35.32 40.13 -15.19
N LEU A 292 36.22 39.49 -14.43
CA LEU A 292 37.66 39.66 -14.55
C LEU A 292 38.19 39.06 -15.85
N LEU A 293 37.84 37.80 -16.15
CA LEU A 293 38.24 37.11 -17.37
C LEU A 293 37.77 37.86 -18.63
N LYS A 294 36.54 38.37 -18.65
CA LYS A 294 36.02 39.18 -19.74
C LYS A 294 36.80 40.47 -19.99
N ARG A 295 37.31 41.12 -18.94
CA ARG A 295 38.15 42.33 -19.09
C ARG A 295 39.51 42.03 -19.71
N GLU A 296 39.97 40.79 -19.54
CA GLU A 296 41.27 40.34 -20.05
C GLU A 296 41.18 39.63 -21.39
N ASP A 297 39.95 39.61 -22.05
CA ASP A 297 39.68 38.90 -23.28
C ASP A 297 40.02 37.38 -23.24
N LYS A 298 39.83 36.81 -22.08
CA LYS A 298 40.06 35.39 -21.81
C LYS A 298 38.78 34.57 -21.92
N GLU A 299 38.95 33.26 -22.02
CA GLU A 299 37.85 32.30 -22.04
C GLU A 299 37.10 32.30 -20.68
N LEU A 300 35.77 32.35 -20.74
CA LEU A 300 34.90 32.41 -19.57
C LEU A 300 34.67 31.03 -18.94
N GLU A 301 34.41 31.02 -17.63
CA GLU A 301 34.00 29.82 -16.91
C GLU A 301 32.52 29.48 -17.18
N VAL A 302 32.26 28.19 -17.31
CA VAL A 302 30.92 27.63 -17.42
C VAL A 302 30.61 26.78 -16.22
N ALA A 303 29.44 27.00 -15.60
CA ALA A 303 29.02 26.28 -14.42
C ALA A 303 27.55 25.87 -14.54
N ARG A 304 27.20 24.70 -13.96
CA ARG A 304 25.84 24.21 -13.76
C ARG A 304 25.37 24.47 -12.32
N ASP A 305 24.07 24.34 -12.07
CA ASP A 305 23.55 24.33 -10.70
C ASP A 305 24.00 23.05 -9.97
N ALA A 306 24.38 23.21 -8.72
CA ALA A 306 24.85 22.12 -7.87
C ALA A 306 23.71 21.24 -7.36
#